data_37aca64eb6b68fbe3273b340b9358028
#
_entry.id   37aca64eb6b68fbe3273b340b9358028
#
_cell.length_a   1.000
_cell.length_b   1.000
_cell.length_c   1.000
_cell.angle_alpha   90.00
_cell.angle_beta   90.00
_cell.angle_gamma   90.00
#
_symmetry.space_group_name_H-M   'P 1'
#
loop_
_entity.id
_entity.type
_entity.pdbx_description
1 polymer ?
#
loop_
_entity_poly.entity_id
_entity_poly.type
_entity_poly.pdbx_seq_one_letter_code
_entity_poly.pdbx_strand_id
1 'polypeptide(L)' 'MIKLTRLDGEAFILNADLIRYIEMRPDTYVTLTNGERLVVQESMDDVMQRAIRYQQAKHILPGMPSDSSKPTYVN' A
#
# COMPACT_ATOMS: atom_id res chain seq x y z
N MET A 1 -3.60 3.89 -5.23
CA MET A 1 -4.00 4.64 -4.03
C MET A 1 -4.86 3.78 -3.13
N ILE A 2 -4.57 3.82 -1.86
CA ILE A 2 -5.36 3.08 -0.88
C ILE A 2 -5.86 4.04 0.20
N LYS A 3 -7.02 3.74 0.77
CA LYS A 3 -7.62 4.56 1.82
C LYS A 3 -7.31 3.95 3.17
N LEU A 4 -6.78 4.76 4.07
CA LEU A 4 -6.45 4.35 5.44
C LEU A 4 -7.00 5.37 6.42
N THR A 5 -7.00 5.02 7.70
CA THR A 5 -7.55 5.87 8.76
C THR A 5 -6.49 6.12 9.82
N ARG A 6 -6.23 7.39 10.12
CA ARG A 6 -5.31 7.76 11.20
C ARG A 6 -5.90 7.37 12.55
N LEU A 7 -5.06 7.33 13.57
CA LEU A 7 -5.53 6.96 14.90
C LEU A 7 -6.63 7.88 15.42
N ASP A 8 -6.61 9.15 15.01
CA ASP A 8 -7.63 10.11 15.44
C ASP A 8 -8.95 9.98 14.67
N GLY A 9 -9.04 9.02 13.75
CA GLY A 9 -10.24 8.77 12.97
C GLY A 9 -10.30 9.46 11.62
N GLU A 10 -9.30 10.27 11.29
CA GLU A 10 -9.28 10.98 10.03
C GLU A 10 -8.85 10.06 8.88
N ALA A 11 -9.65 10.00 7.83
CA ALA A 11 -9.33 9.20 6.66
C ALA A 11 -8.35 9.93 5.76
N PHE A 12 -7.49 9.17 5.09
CA PHE A 12 -6.55 9.76 4.13
C PHE A 12 -6.26 8.75 3.03
N ILE A 13 -5.70 9.25 1.94
CA ILE A 13 -5.35 8.45 0.78
C ILE A 13 -3.83 8.36 0.71
N LEU A 14 -3.32 7.14 0.53
CA LEU A 14 -1.90 6.88 0.46
C LEU A 14 -1.57 6.19 -0.85
N ASN A 15 -0.48 6.63 -1.49
CA ASN A 15 0.06 5.91 -2.63
C ASN A 15 0.80 4.68 -2.12
N ALA A 16 0.23 3.50 -2.36
CA ALA A 16 0.77 2.26 -1.84
C ALA A 16 2.17 1.93 -2.38
N ASP A 17 2.54 2.50 -3.52
CA ASP A 17 3.89 2.31 -4.06
C ASP A 17 4.97 2.91 -3.18
N LEU A 18 4.60 3.82 -2.28
CA LEU A 18 5.55 4.47 -1.37
C LEU A 18 5.76 3.67 -0.08
N ILE A 19 5.04 2.59 0.11
CA ILE A 19 5.18 1.78 1.33
C ILE A 19 6.45 0.95 1.25
N ARG A 20 7.29 1.11 2.27
CA ARG A 20 8.52 0.34 2.38
C ARG A 20 8.28 -0.93 3.19
N TYR A 21 7.63 -0.80 4.35
CA TYR A 21 7.23 -1.96 5.15
C TYR A 21 6.14 -1.56 6.13
N ILE A 22 5.48 -2.59 6.67
CA ILE A 22 4.38 -2.44 7.61
C ILE A 22 4.73 -3.24 8.87
N GLU A 23 4.49 -2.63 10.05
CA GLU A 23 4.76 -3.28 11.32
C GLU A 23 3.55 -3.15 12.23
N MET A 24 3.45 -4.04 13.23
CA MET A 24 2.45 -3.95 14.27
C MET A 24 3.14 -3.93 15.63
N ARG A 25 3.05 -2.77 16.39
CA ARG A 25 3.78 -2.56 17.63
C ARG A 25 3.09 -1.58 18.58
N PRO A 26 2.07 -1.87 19.27
CA PRO A 26 0.93 -2.73 18.98
C PRO A 26 0.05 -2.16 17.88
N ASP A 27 0.17 -0.86 17.58
CA ASP A 27 -0.56 -0.24 16.47
C ASP A 27 0.11 -0.56 15.15
N THR A 28 -0.63 -0.36 14.07
CA THR A 28 -0.10 -0.60 12.73
C THR A 28 0.70 0.62 12.28
N TYR A 29 1.98 0.40 12.02
CA TYR A 29 2.90 1.44 11.52
C TYR A 29 3.22 1.16 10.06
N VAL A 30 3.00 2.17 9.22
CA VAL A 30 3.33 2.11 7.80
C VAL A 30 4.52 3.02 7.57
N THR A 31 5.65 2.45 7.18
CA THR A 31 6.87 3.21 6.92
C THR A 31 7.00 3.41 5.42
N LEU A 32 7.19 4.66 5.02
CA LEU A 32 7.29 5.04 3.61
C LEU A 32 8.75 5.05 3.15
N THR A 33 8.95 5.08 1.84
CA THR A 33 10.28 5.04 1.26
C THR A 33 11.14 6.24 1.64
N ASN A 34 10.50 7.36 2.01
CA ASN A 34 11.24 8.55 2.49
C ASN A 34 11.55 8.50 3.98
N GLY A 35 11.22 7.38 4.65
CA GLY A 35 11.46 7.22 6.08
C GLY A 35 10.33 7.70 6.97
N GLU A 36 9.32 8.35 6.41
CA GLU A 36 8.18 8.81 7.19
C GLU A 36 7.35 7.63 7.70
N ARG A 37 6.85 7.74 8.93
CA ARG A 37 6.01 6.72 9.54
C ARG A 37 4.60 7.24 9.74
N LEU A 38 3.63 6.40 9.38
CA LEU A 38 2.22 6.70 9.59
C LEU A 38 1.65 5.64 10.51
N VAL A 39 0.78 6.05 11.46
CA VAL A 39 0.11 5.12 12.37
C VAL A 39 -1.36 5.10 11.98
N VAL A 40 -1.88 3.90 11.73
CA VAL A 40 -3.25 3.76 11.21
C VAL A 40 -4.05 2.80 12.06
N GLN A 41 -5.39 2.90 11.93
CA GLN A 41 -6.31 2.06 12.68
C GLN A 41 -6.45 0.67 12.07
N GLU A 42 -6.27 0.55 10.76
CA GLU A 42 -6.40 -0.72 10.06
C GLU A 42 -5.35 -1.70 10.57
N SER A 43 -5.71 -2.99 10.57
CA SER A 43 -4.75 -4.04 10.92
C SER A 43 -3.67 -4.14 9.84
N MET A 44 -2.54 -4.74 10.23
CA MET A 44 -1.46 -4.98 9.29
C MET A 44 -1.95 -5.79 8.07
N ASP A 45 -2.79 -6.81 8.34
CA ASP A 45 -3.34 -7.63 7.25
C ASP A 45 -4.23 -6.81 6.34
N ASP A 46 -5.03 -5.90 6.90
CA ASP A 46 -5.91 -5.02 6.13
C ASP A 46 -5.10 -4.13 5.20
N VAL A 47 -4.06 -3.49 5.73
CA VAL A 47 -3.21 -2.61 4.92
C VAL A 47 -2.56 -3.42 3.80
N MET A 48 -2.07 -4.59 4.13
CA MET A 48 -1.42 -5.47 3.15
C MET A 48 -2.39 -5.87 2.04
N GLN A 49 -3.63 -6.24 2.41
CA GLN A 49 -4.64 -6.62 1.43
C GLN A 49 -4.98 -5.47 0.49
N ARG A 50 -5.13 -4.27 1.04
CA ARG A 50 -5.42 -3.09 0.21
C ARG A 50 -4.28 -2.80 -0.75
N ALA A 51 -3.03 -2.94 -0.29
CA ALA A 51 -1.86 -2.72 -1.13
C ALA A 51 -1.79 -3.76 -2.25
N ILE A 52 -2.10 -5.02 -1.93
CA ILE A 52 -2.09 -6.10 -2.92
C ILE A 52 -3.16 -5.84 -3.99
N ARG A 53 -4.37 -5.47 -3.57
CA ARG A 53 -5.44 -5.18 -4.51
C ARG A 53 -5.08 -4.02 -5.43
N TYR A 54 -4.41 -3.01 -4.90
CA TYR A 54 -3.94 -1.89 -5.69
C TYR A 54 -2.97 -2.38 -6.77
N GLN A 55 -2.02 -3.23 -6.41
CA GLN A 55 -1.07 -3.78 -7.37
C GLN A 55 -1.76 -4.62 -8.44
N GLN A 56 -2.71 -5.45 -8.04
CA GLN A 56 -3.46 -6.28 -8.96
C GLN A 56 -4.26 -5.44 -9.95
N ALA A 57 -4.89 -4.38 -9.46
CA ALA A 57 -5.67 -3.48 -10.32
C ALA A 57 -4.78 -2.82 -11.36
N LYS A 58 -3.57 -2.43 -10.98
CA LYS A 58 -2.62 -1.85 -11.92
C LYS A 58 -2.27 -2.82 -13.04
N HIS A 59 -2.15 -4.10 -12.70
CA HIS A 59 -1.76 -5.12 -13.68
C HIS A 59 -2.86 -5.46 -14.67
N ILE A 60 -4.11 -5.22 -14.32
CA ILE A 60 -5.24 -5.59 -15.19
C ILE A 60 -5.86 -4.39 -15.89
N LEU A 61 -5.36 -3.17 -15.65
CA LEU A 61 -5.91 -1.98 -16.29
C LEU A 61 -5.56 -1.98 -17.78
N PRO A 62 -6.55 -1.66 -18.65
CA PRO A 62 -6.28 -1.58 -20.09
C PRO A 62 -5.18 -0.57 -20.40
N GLY A 63 -4.34 -0.91 -21.37
CA GLY A 63 -3.25 -0.04 -21.80
C GLY A 63 -2.01 -0.12 -20.94
N MET A 64 -2.05 -0.84 -19.84
CA MET A 64 -0.88 -1.03 -19.00
C MET A 64 0.02 -2.11 -19.62
N PRO A 65 1.35 -1.89 -19.73
CA PRO A 65 2.24 -2.96 -20.15
C PRO A 65 2.22 -4.04 -19.08
N SER A 66 2.06 -5.24 -19.54
CA SER A 66 2.13 -6.32 -18.58
C SER A 66 3.57 -6.66 -18.31
N ASP A 67 3.87 -6.43 -18.31
CA ASP A 67 4.70 -6.48 -18.29
C ASP A 67 5.11 -7.24 -18.77
N SER A 68 5.15 -7.51 -19.25
CA SER A 68 5.35 -7.80 -19.82
C SER A 68 5.74 -8.26 -20.14
N SER A 69 6.07 -8.61 -20.21
CA SER A 69 6.36 -8.71 -20.44
C SER A 69 6.90 -8.79 -19.83
N LYS A 70 7.16 -8.79 -19.24
CA LYS A 70 7.47 -8.53 -18.65
C LYS A 70 7.61 -8.54 -17.68
N PRO A 71 8.03 -8.69 -17.45
CA PRO A 71 8.01 -8.52 -16.50
C PRO A 71 8.24 -8.28 -15.54
N THR A 72 8.53 -8.28 -15.36
CA THR A 72 8.45 -7.91 -14.62
C THR A 72 8.55 -7.79 -13.74
N TYR A 73 8.98 -7.90 -13.67
CA TYR A 73 8.73 -7.59 -12.98
C TYR A 73 8.77 -7.70 -12.22
N VAL A 74 9.11 -7.75 -12.21
CA VAL A 74 8.74 -7.61 -11.72
C VAL A 74 8.72 -7.46 -11.21
N ASN A 75 9.08 -7.61 -11.10
CA ASN A 75 8.80 -7.21 -10.69
C ASN A 75 8.77 -7.03 -10.28
#